data_10cda4dbdbd00625b5df9f24d30abd0b
#
_entry.id   10cda4dbdbd00625b5df9f24d30abd0b
#
_cell.length_a   1.000
_cell.length_b   1.000
_cell.length_c   1.000
_cell.angle_alpha   90.00
_cell.angle_beta   90.00
_cell.angle_gamma   90.00
#
_symmetry.space_group_name_H-M   'P 1'
#
loop_
_entity.id
_entity.type
_entity.pdbx_description
1 polymer ?
#
loop_
_entity_poly.entity_id
_entity_poly.type
_entity_poly.pdbx_seq_one_letter_code
_entity_poly.pdbx_strand_id
1 'polypeptide(L)'
;MHNAPKNYAEYHKEIEGSLQDQFLRKTLDSFAIAYRENRERIFKDVDEHALIHAIADMKDDACKHMEELYAQFKAQAEKRGVHVHRAATAEEANAIIARIARENSVKRVIKSKSMTAEEIELNPYLEKDGLIVDETDLGEWIIQLRKEPPSHMVMPAIHLSRYQVADEFTKATGVKQEGEDIQRLVKVARVQLRRKFIAGDMGISGCNFAIAENGAAVTVTNEGNARMVTTLPRVHVVLAGLDKLVPDLESVMTVLQVLPRNATGQRITSYVTFMDGAGECGANPDNRKSSSWTTAAAPSPRIRFSRRFSAACAAARAPTSARSSVWWAATRWATSISAPSVLF
;
A
#
# COMPACT_ATOMS: atom_id res chain seq x y z
N MET A 1 -6.64 -11.52 -15.04
CA MET A 1 -6.91 -12.23 -13.76
C MET A 1 -5.85 -13.30 -13.61
N HIS A 2 -4.98 -13.18 -12.63
CA HIS A 2 -4.10 -14.28 -12.28
C HIS A 2 -4.97 -15.27 -11.51
N ASN A 3 -5.19 -16.44 -12.09
CA ASN A 3 -5.94 -17.48 -11.38
C ASN A 3 -5.10 -17.89 -10.16
N ALA A 4 -5.61 -17.65 -8.95
CA ALA A 4 -5.01 -18.24 -7.77
C ALA A 4 -4.87 -19.76 -7.96
N PRO A 5 -3.78 -20.38 -7.48
CA PRO A 5 -3.58 -21.82 -7.63
C PRO A 5 -4.77 -22.58 -7.06
N LYS A 6 -5.37 -23.45 -7.87
CA LYS A 6 -6.61 -24.16 -7.54
C LYS A 6 -6.43 -25.26 -6.50
N ASN A 7 -5.19 -25.68 -6.29
CA ASN A 7 -4.83 -26.74 -5.35
C ASN A 7 -3.37 -26.66 -4.92
N TYR A 8 -3.01 -27.44 -3.91
CA TYR A 8 -1.66 -27.49 -3.33
C TYR A 8 -0.56 -27.88 -4.34
N ALA A 9 -0.84 -28.76 -5.29
CA ALA A 9 0.14 -29.19 -6.29
C ALA A 9 0.47 -28.07 -7.29
N GLU A 10 -0.53 -27.31 -7.71
CA GLU A 10 -0.36 -26.15 -8.59
C GLU A 10 0.41 -25.04 -7.88
N TYR A 11 0.12 -24.78 -6.61
CA TYR A 11 0.85 -23.87 -5.76
C TYR A 11 2.34 -24.25 -5.61
N HIS A 12 2.62 -25.53 -5.36
CA HIS A 12 4.00 -26.03 -5.29
C HIS A 12 4.76 -25.83 -6.61
N LYS A 13 4.12 -26.14 -7.73
CA LYS A 13 4.73 -25.97 -9.06
C LYS A 13 5.07 -24.51 -9.34
N GLU A 14 4.23 -23.57 -8.94
CA GLU A 14 4.51 -22.14 -9.08
C GLU A 14 5.68 -21.69 -8.19
N ILE A 15 5.76 -22.20 -6.96
CA ILE A 15 6.88 -21.94 -6.05
C ILE A 15 8.18 -22.48 -6.66
N GLU A 16 8.20 -23.73 -7.11
CA GLU A 16 9.39 -24.33 -7.74
C GLU A 16 9.84 -23.54 -8.97
N GLY A 17 8.91 -23.13 -9.84
CA GLY A 17 9.22 -22.28 -10.98
C GLY A 17 9.87 -20.95 -10.58
N SER A 18 9.34 -20.30 -9.55
CA SER A 18 9.90 -19.04 -9.04
C SER A 18 11.25 -19.23 -8.34
N LEU A 19 11.48 -20.37 -7.68
CA LEU A 19 12.78 -20.69 -7.05
C LEU A 19 13.86 -20.97 -8.10
N GLN A 20 13.50 -21.42 -9.30
CA GLN A 20 14.41 -21.65 -10.41
C GLN A 20 14.69 -20.40 -11.24
N ASP A 21 13.91 -19.32 -11.08
CA ASP A 21 14.14 -18.05 -11.78
C ASP A 21 15.42 -17.37 -11.24
N GLN A 22 16.50 -17.53 -12.00
CA GLN A 22 17.82 -17.00 -11.65
C GLN A 22 17.85 -15.47 -11.60
N PHE A 23 17.06 -14.79 -12.45
CA PHE A 23 17.00 -13.33 -12.46
C PHE A 23 16.33 -12.81 -11.20
N LEU A 24 15.17 -13.38 -10.84
CA LEU A 24 14.45 -13.04 -9.62
C LEU A 24 15.33 -13.29 -8.38
N ARG A 25 15.97 -14.45 -8.27
CA ARG A 25 16.86 -14.78 -7.16
C ARG A 25 18.02 -13.80 -7.03
N LYS A 26 18.75 -13.54 -8.13
CA LYS A 26 19.87 -12.59 -8.14
C LYS A 26 19.42 -11.17 -7.73
N THR A 27 18.27 -10.74 -8.20
CA THR A 27 17.73 -9.41 -7.89
C THR A 27 17.35 -9.30 -6.43
N LEU A 28 16.66 -10.31 -5.87
CA LEU A 28 16.29 -10.37 -4.46
C LEU A 28 17.53 -10.45 -3.54
N ASP A 29 18.53 -11.26 -3.89
CA ASP A 29 19.79 -11.37 -3.12
C ASP A 29 20.56 -10.06 -3.12
N SER A 30 20.68 -9.41 -4.28
CA SER A 30 21.34 -8.10 -4.41
C SER A 30 20.65 -7.04 -3.57
N PHE A 31 19.31 -7.03 -3.62
CA PHE A 31 18.51 -6.13 -2.79
C PHE A 31 18.70 -6.41 -1.29
N ALA A 32 18.67 -7.67 -0.88
CA ALA A 32 18.82 -8.06 0.52
C ALA A 32 20.20 -7.68 1.10
N ILE A 33 21.26 -7.73 0.29
CA ILE A 33 22.61 -7.31 0.68
C ILE A 33 22.65 -5.79 0.84
N ALA A 34 22.26 -5.06 -0.20
CA ALA A 34 22.26 -3.60 -0.18
C ALA A 34 21.35 -3.02 0.91
N TYR A 35 20.21 -3.68 1.17
CA TYR A 35 19.30 -3.29 2.24
C TYR A 35 19.95 -3.41 3.63
N ARG A 36 20.66 -4.51 3.90
CA ARG A 36 21.36 -4.71 5.19
C ARG A 36 22.42 -3.65 5.44
N GLU A 37 23.29 -3.42 4.45
CA GLU A 37 24.35 -2.40 4.55
C GLU A 37 23.76 -1.01 4.80
N ASN A 38 22.73 -0.64 4.05
CA ASN A 38 22.04 0.63 4.23
C ASN A 38 21.37 0.74 5.58
N ARG A 39 20.71 -0.33 6.05
CA ARG A 39 20.04 -0.37 7.35
C ARG A 39 21.04 -0.19 8.50
N GLU A 40 22.14 -0.94 8.52
CA GLU A 40 23.19 -0.80 9.53
C GLU A 40 23.75 0.63 9.58
N ARG A 41 23.99 1.25 8.41
CA ARG A 41 24.48 2.62 8.33
C ARG A 41 23.49 3.63 8.88
N ILE A 42 22.20 3.43 8.61
CA ILE A 42 21.17 4.43 8.89
C ILE A 42 20.68 4.40 10.34
N PHE A 43 20.85 3.28 11.04
CA PHE A 43 20.52 3.15 12.45
C PHE A 43 21.68 3.48 13.41
N LYS A 44 22.89 3.81 12.92
CA LYS A 44 24.06 4.09 13.78
C LYS A 44 23.86 5.24 14.75
N ASP A 45 22.99 6.20 14.45
CA ASP A 45 22.78 7.42 15.20
C ASP A 45 21.51 7.39 16.09
N VAL A 46 20.85 6.23 16.20
CA VAL A 46 19.64 6.05 17.03
C VAL A 46 19.69 4.70 17.76
N ASP A 47 19.06 4.65 18.91
CA ASP A 47 18.83 3.37 19.61
C ASP A 47 17.65 2.65 18.96
N GLU A 48 17.98 1.78 18.00
CA GLU A 48 16.98 0.99 17.25
C GLU A 48 16.12 0.14 18.19
N HIS A 49 16.74 -0.50 19.21
CA HIS A 49 16.02 -1.39 20.11
C HIS A 49 15.01 -0.63 20.96
N ALA A 50 15.41 0.50 21.54
CA ALA A 50 14.51 1.34 22.32
C ALA A 50 13.32 1.85 21.47
N LEU A 51 13.57 2.29 20.25
CA LEU A 51 12.50 2.74 19.33
C LEU A 51 11.53 1.62 18.94
N ILE A 52 12.05 0.42 18.64
CA ILE A 52 11.20 -0.73 18.28
C ILE A 52 10.33 -1.13 19.47
N HIS A 53 10.86 -1.16 20.68
CA HIS A 53 10.09 -1.49 21.88
C HIS A 53 9.01 -0.42 22.14
N ALA A 54 9.35 0.86 22.07
CA ALA A 54 8.39 1.94 22.26
C ALA A 54 7.23 1.86 21.24
N ILE A 55 7.53 1.55 19.97
CA ILE A 55 6.51 1.37 18.93
C ILE A 55 5.65 0.14 19.22
N ALA A 56 6.26 -0.98 19.63
CA ALA A 56 5.53 -2.20 19.95
C ALA A 56 4.57 -1.99 21.12
N ASP A 57 5.03 -1.36 22.20
CA ASP A 57 4.22 -1.07 23.38
C ASP A 57 3.05 -0.12 23.03
N MET A 58 3.31 0.93 22.26
CA MET A 58 2.28 1.85 21.78
C MET A 58 1.23 1.13 20.90
N LYS A 59 1.68 0.25 19.99
CA LYS A 59 0.76 -0.50 19.13
C LYS A 59 -0.02 -1.57 19.90
N ASP A 60 0.59 -2.23 20.87
CA ASP A 60 -0.11 -3.18 21.74
C ASP A 60 -1.17 -2.47 22.59
N ASP A 61 -0.89 -1.25 23.06
CA ASP A 61 -1.85 -0.42 23.78
C ASP A 61 -2.98 0.06 22.86
N ALA A 62 -2.66 0.56 21.67
CA ALA A 62 -3.67 0.94 20.68
C ALA A 62 -4.57 -0.24 20.29
N CYS A 63 -4.05 -1.47 20.20
CA CYS A 63 -4.86 -2.67 19.96
C CYS A 63 -5.82 -2.99 21.09
N LYS A 64 -5.45 -2.75 22.36
CA LYS A 64 -6.34 -2.95 23.51
C LYS A 64 -7.49 -1.96 23.53
N HIS A 65 -7.24 -0.72 23.10
CA HIS A 65 -8.20 0.39 23.09
C HIS A 65 -8.76 0.71 21.70
N MET A 66 -8.71 -0.26 20.79
CA MET A 66 -9.03 -0.06 19.35
C MET A 66 -10.45 0.51 19.14
N GLU A 67 -11.44 0.04 19.88
CA GLU A 67 -12.82 0.53 19.74
C GLU A 67 -12.98 1.98 20.25
N GLU A 68 -12.28 2.34 21.30
CA GLU A 68 -12.26 3.71 21.85
C GLU A 68 -11.57 4.66 20.87
N LEU A 69 -10.40 4.27 20.37
CA LEU A 69 -9.65 5.03 19.37
C LEU A 69 -10.44 5.19 18.07
N TYR A 70 -11.16 4.13 17.64
CA TYR A 70 -12.02 4.22 16.47
C TYR A 70 -13.18 5.20 16.68
N ALA A 71 -13.85 5.13 17.83
CA ALA A 71 -14.95 6.05 18.15
C ALA A 71 -14.47 7.51 18.19
N GLN A 72 -13.31 7.76 18.82
CA GLN A 72 -12.69 9.07 18.86
C GLN A 72 -12.30 9.56 17.47
N PHE A 73 -11.58 8.73 16.68
CA PHE A 73 -11.23 9.02 15.31
C PHE A 73 -12.43 9.42 14.45
N LYS A 74 -13.50 8.59 14.51
CA LYS A 74 -14.72 8.84 13.76
C LYS A 74 -15.35 10.18 14.14
N ALA A 75 -15.50 10.45 15.43
CA ALA A 75 -16.09 11.70 15.92
C ALA A 75 -15.28 12.94 15.47
N GLN A 76 -13.95 12.85 15.46
CA GLN A 76 -13.10 13.97 15.03
C GLN A 76 -13.10 14.15 13.51
N ALA A 77 -13.06 13.06 12.74
CA ALA A 77 -13.10 13.12 11.28
C ALA A 77 -14.46 13.65 10.77
N GLU A 78 -15.57 13.20 11.35
CA GLU A 78 -16.92 13.65 10.98
C GLU A 78 -17.14 15.14 11.27
N LYS A 79 -16.59 15.70 12.35
CA LYS A 79 -16.59 17.15 12.62
C LYS A 79 -15.93 17.97 11.51
N ARG A 80 -15.05 17.36 10.71
CA ARG A 80 -14.33 17.98 9.60
C ARG A 80 -14.93 17.64 8.24
N GLY A 81 -16.17 17.13 8.23
CA GLY A 81 -16.93 16.84 7.01
C GLY A 81 -16.48 15.56 6.29
N VAL A 82 -15.80 14.66 6.97
CA VAL A 82 -15.40 13.37 6.43
C VAL A 82 -16.44 12.31 6.78
N HIS A 83 -16.89 11.53 5.81
CA HIS A 83 -17.77 10.39 6.07
C HIS A 83 -16.95 9.15 6.44
N VAL A 84 -17.15 8.62 7.65
CA VAL A 84 -16.41 7.46 8.15
C VAL A 84 -17.29 6.22 8.08
N HIS A 85 -16.84 5.22 7.32
CA HIS A 85 -17.49 3.93 7.17
C HIS A 85 -16.64 2.84 7.81
N ARG A 86 -17.29 1.83 8.38
CA ARG A 86 -16.63 0.63 8.90
C ARG A 86 -17.17 -0.59 8.15
N ALA A 87 -16.28 -1.45 7.72
CA ALA A 87 -16.60 -2.71 7.07
C ALA A 87 -16.03 -3.87 7.89
N ALA A 88 -16.79 -4.93 8.03
CA ALA A 88 -16.36 -6.14 8.74
C ALA A 88 -15.69 -7.15 7.79
N THR A 89 -15.97 -7.07 6.50
CA THR A 89 -15.44 -7.98 5.48
C THR A 89 -14.92 -7.22 4.26
N ALA A 90 -14.15 -7.91 3.42
CA ALA A 90 -13.66 -7.37 2.14
C ALA A 90 -14.83 -7.01 1.21
N GLU A 91 -15.85 -7.87 1.14
CA GLU A 91 -17.03 -7.67 0.31
C GLU A 91 -17.80 -6.41 0.74
N GLU A 92 -17.96 -6.20 2.04
CA GLU A 92 -18.62 -5.01 2.59
C GLU A 92 -17.82 -3.75 2.28
N ALA A 93 -16.50 -3.77 2.44
CA ALA A 93 -15.63 -2.64 2.11
C ALA A 93 -15.72 -2.29 0.63
N ASN A 94 -15.64 -3.28 -0.25
CA ASN A 94 -15.77 -3.13 -1.69
C ASN A 94 -17.14 -2.55 -2.08
N ALA A 95 -18.23 -3.07 -1.48
CA ALA A 95 -19.59 -2.60 -1.72
C ALA A 95 -19.79 -1.13 -1.29
N ILE A 96 -19.20 -0.72 -0.16
CA ILE A 96 -19.22 0.67 0.31
C ILE A 96 -18.53 1.58 -0.71
N ILE A 97 -17.32 1.23 -1.15
CA ILE A 97 -16.54 2.03 -2.12
C ILE A 97 -17.27 2.13 -3.45
N ALA A 98 -17.81 1.01 -3.96
CA ALA A 98 -18.60 1.02 -5.20
C ALA A 98 -19.89 1.85 -5.08
N ARG A 99 -20.55 1.84 -3.92
CA ARG A 99 -21.70 2.71 -3.67
C ARG A 99 -21.30 4.18 -3.71
N ILE A 100 -20.23 4.58 -3.03
CA ILE A 100 -19.70 5.95 -3.07
C ILE A 100 -19.40 6.37 -4.52
N ALA A 101 -18.81 5.48 -5.31
CA ALA A 101 -18.52 5.72 -6.72
C ALA A 101 -19.80 5.97 -7.53
N ARG A 102 -20.84 5.13 -7.34
CA ARG A 102 -22.14 5.29 -8.04
C ARG A 102 -22.88 6.57 -7.64
N GLU A 103 -22.95 6.85 -6.34
CA GLU A 103 -23.61 8.07 -5.80
C GLU A 103 -22.98 9.35 -6.34
N ASN A 104 -21.69 9.30 -6.66
CA ASN A 104 -20.94 10.42 -7.22
C ASN A 104 -20.73 10.34 -8.74
N SER A 105 -21.41 9.44 -9.46
CA SER A 105 -21.29 9.29 -10.92
C SER A 105 -19.83 9.16 -11.39
N VAL A 106 -19.03 8.42 -10.65
CA VAL A 106 -17.61 8.14 -10.94
C VAL A 106 -17.54 7.17 -12.12
N LYS A 107 -16.64 7.45 -13.06
CA LYS A 107 -16.33 6.56 -14.20
C LYS A 107 -14.90 6.05 -14.13
N ARG A 108 -13.99 6.88 -13.62
CA ARG A 108 -12.57 6.58 -13.53
C ARG A 108 -12.04 6.78 -12.12
N VAL A 109 -11.43 5.74 -11.61
CA VAL A 109 -10.75 5.71 -10.32
C VAL A 109 -9.24 5.75 -10.57
N ILE A 110 -8.54 6.63 -9.85
CA ILE A 110 -7.07 6.61 -9.78
C ILE A 110 -6.67 6.18 -8.37
N LYS A 111 -5.74 5.25 -8.28
CA LYS A 111 -5.35 4.66 -7.00
C LYS A 111 -3.86 4.85 -6.73
N SER A 112 -3.52 5.24 -5.51
CA SER A 112 -2.16 5.10 -5.00
C SER A 112 -1.99 3.73 -4.35
N LYS A 113 -0.75 3.28 -4.23
CA LYS A 113 -0.42 1.99 -3.64
C LYS A 113 -1.09 1.80 -2.29
N SER A 114 -1.81 0.70 -2.14
CA SER A 114 -2.46 0.29 -0.90
C SER A 114 -2.51 -1.23 -0.80
N MET A 115 -1.79 -1.78 0.16
CA MET A 115 -1.82 -3.23 0.41
C MET A 115 -3.21 -3.70 0.85
N THR A 116 -3.93 -2.89 1.63
CA THR A 116 -5.32 -3.22 2.00
C THR A 116 -6.23 -3.33 0.78
N ALA A 117 -6.04 -2.48 -0.24
CA ALA A 117 -6.80 -2.57 -1.48
C ALA A 117 -6.48 -3.85 -2.29
N GLU A 118 -5.22 -4.29 -2.26
CA GLU A 118 -4.82 -5.57 -2.87
C GLU A 118 -5.42 -6.77 -2.12
N GLU A 119 -5.38 -6.76 -0.78
CA GLU A 119 -5.92 -7.82 0.07
C GLU A 119 -7.42 -8.04 -0.12
N ILE A 120 -8.19 -6.98 -0.34
CA ILE A 120 -9.64 -7.06 -0.57
C ILE A 120 -10.02 -7.20 -2.05
N GLU A 121 -9.03 -7.36 -2.94
CA GLU A 121 -9.22 -7.45 -4.39
C GLU A 121 -10.08 -6.30 -4.98
N LEU A 122 -9.82 -5.08 -4.51
CA LEU A 122 -10.64 -3.90 -4.82
C LEU A 122 -10.67 -3.61 -6.32
N ASN A 123 -9.53 -3.68 -7.04
CA ASN A 123 -9.47 -3.36 -8.47
C ASN A 123 -10.39 -4.27 -9.30
N PRO A 124 -10.30 -5.63 -9.20
CA PRO A 124 -11.20 -6.52 -9.90
C PRO A 124 -12.68 -6.29 -9.57
N TYR A 125 -12.98 -5.96 -8.32
CA TYR A 125 -14.35 -5.67 -7.90
C TYR A 125 -14.91 -4.43 -8.59
N LEU A 126 -14.18 -3.32 -8.59
CA LEU A 126 -14.60 -2.06 -9.21
C LEU A 126 -14.66 -2.16 -10.74
N GLU A 127 -13.72 -2.87 -11.37
CA GLU A 127 -13.72 -3.14 -12.81
C GLU A 127 -14.95 -3.98 -13.24
N LYS A 128 -15.34 -4.94 -12.42
CA LYS A 128 -16.55 -5.74 -12.62
C LYS A 128 -17.83 -4.90 -12.51
N ASP A 129 -17.81 -3.85 -11.68
CA ASP A 129 -18.89 -2.87 -11.56
C ASP A 129 -18.87 -1.80 -12.70
N GLY A 130 -17.99 -1.96 -13.69
CA GLY A 130 -17.90 -1.10 -14.89
C GLY A 130 -17.01 0.13 -14.74
N LEU A 131 -16.26 0.27 -13.66
CA LEU A 131 -15.35 1.38 -13.45
C LEU A 131 -13.99 1.12 -14.12
N ILE A 132 -13.34 2.19 -14.57
CA ILE A 132 -11.96 2.15 -15.02
C ILE A 132 -11.09 2.42 -13.80
N VAL A 133 -10.17 1.50 -13.47
CA VAL A 133 -9.25 1.63 -12.33
C VAL A 133 -7.82 1.74 -12.83
N ASP A 134 -7.14 2.84 -12.49
CA ASP A 134 -5.77 3.10 -12.87
C ASP A 134 -4.85 3.16 -11.65
N GLU A 135 -3.84 2.31 -11.63
CA GLU A 135 -2.72 2.44 -10.71
C GLU A 135 -1.84 3.63 -11.11
N THR A 136 -1.35 4.35 -10.12
CA THR A 136 -0.56 5.57 -10.33
C THR A 136 0.86 5.51 -9.77
N ASP A 137 1.18 4.52 -8.97
CA ASP A 137 2.55 4.15 -8.63
C ASP A 137 3.20 3.49 -9.86
N LEU A 138 4.46 3.81 -10.14
CA LEU A 138 5.14 3.30 -11.34
C LEU A 138 5.23 1.77 -11.34
N GLY A 139 5.60 1.18 -10.22
CA GLY A 139 5.73 -0.27 -10.10
C GLY A 139 4.39 -0.98 -10.22
N GLU A 140 3.37 -0.47 -9.54
CA GLU A 140 2.00 -0.99 -9.60
C GLU A 140 1.41 -0.84 -11.02
N TRP A 141 1.66 0.28 -11.68
CA TRP A 141 1.21 0.48 -13.05
C TRP A 141 1.86 -0.50 -14.03
N ILE A 142 3.15 -0.80 -13.87
CA ILE A 142 3.86 -1.78 -14.71
C ILE A 142 3.21 -3.17 -14.57
N ILE A 143 2.95 -3.63 -13.34
CA ILE A 143 2.32 -4.93 -13.12
C ILE A 143 0.84 -4.94 -13.55
N GLN A 144 0.12 -3.80 -13.44
CA GLN A 144 -1.22 -3.65 -13.99
C GLN A 144 -1.24 -3.85 -15.51
N LEU A 145 -0.27 -3.28 -16.24
CA LEU A 145 -0.13 -3.50 -17.69
C LEU A 145 0.06 -4.98 -18.03
N ARG A 146 0.79 -5.72 -17.20
CA ARG A 146 1.03 -7.16 -17.36
C ARG A 146 -0.11 -8.03 -16.83
N LYS A 147 -1.03 -7.46 -16.07
CA LYS A 147 -2.11 -8.18 -15.38
C LYS A 147 -1.58 -9.26 -14.43
N GLU A 148 -0.50 -8.96 -13.73
CA GLU A 148 0.17 -9.81 -12.75
C GLU A 148 -0.01 -9.27 -11.33
N PRO A 149 0.04 -10.10 -10.27
CA PRO A 149 0.10 -9.62 -8.90
C PRO A 149 1.49 -9.05 -8.57
N PRO A 150 1.62 -8.18 -7.54
CA PRO A 150 2.90 -7.67 -7.11
C PRO A 150 3.79 -8.79 -6.56
N SER A 151 5.07 -8.81 -6.96
CA SER A 151 6.04 -9.79 -6.45
C SER A 151 6.65 -9.39 -5.11
N HIS A 152 6.55 -8.12 -4.75
CA HIS A 152 7.13 -7.56 -3.52
C HIS A 152 6.31 -6.34 -3.07
N MET A 153 6.07 -6.22 -1.75
CA MET A 153 5.21 -5.15 -1.25
C MET A 153 5.77 -3.73 -1.45
N VAL A 154 7.09 -3.56 -1.44
CA VAL A 154 7.73 -2.24 -1.65
C VAL A 154 8.11 -2.03 -3.11
N MET A 155 8.55 -3.10 -3.79
CA MET A 155 9.00 -3.07 -5.18
C MET A 155 8.22 -4.08 -6.03
N PRO A 156 6.97 -3.78 -6.41
CA PRO A 156 6.04 -4.74 -7.02
C PRO A 156 6.56 -5.37 -8.31
N ALA A 157 7.32 -4.63 -9.10
CA ALA A 157 7.87 -5.06 -10.39
C ALA A 157 9.34 -5.56 -10.33
N ILE A 158 9.86 -5.93 -9.13
CA ILE A 158 11.27 -6.32 -8.94
C ILE A 158 11.69 -7.55 -9.78
N HIS A 159 10.75 -8.39 -10.17
CA HIS A 159 10.96 -9.56 -11.03
C HIS A 159 11.12 -9.21 -12.52
N LEU A 160 10.92 -7.95 -12.91
CA LEU A 160 11.01 -7.51 -14.30
C LEU A 160 12.32 -6.80 -14.57
N SER A 161 12.94 -7.16 -15.69
CA SER A 161 14.05 -6.43 -16.24
C SER A 161 13.57 -5.15 -16.94
N ARG A 162 14.44 -4.14 -17.05
CA ARG A 162 14.16 -2.90 -17.79
C ARG A 162 13.76 -3.13 -19.26
N TYR A 163 14.22 -4.22 -19.86
CA TYR A 163 13.85 -4.60 -21.23
C TYR A 163 12.42 -5.08 -21.33
N GLN A 164 11.99 -5.92 -20.39
CA GLN A 164 10.59 -6.36 -20.31
C GLN A 164 9.64 -5.19 -20.02
N VAL A 165 10.07 -4.22 -19.19
CA VAL A 165 9.30 -2.98 -18.97
C VAL A 165 9.21 -2.15 -20.26
N ALA A 166 10.30 -2.03 -21.04
CA ALA A 166 10.29 -1.35 -22.33
C ALA A 166 9.33 -2.01 -23.33
N ASP A 167 9.27 -3.34 -23.36
CA ASP A 167 8.33 -4.08 -24.19
C ASP A 167 6.88 -3.80 -23.81
N GLU A 168 6.55 -3.77 -22.50
CA GLU A 168 5.20 -3.43 -22.03
C GLU A 168 4.82 -1.98 -22.38
N PHE A 169 5.77 -1.05 -22.23
CA PHE A 169 5.52 0.34 -22.61
C PHE A 169 5.38 0.51 -24.12
N THR A 170 6.09 -0.30 -24.93
CA THR A 170 5.90 -0.35 -26.38
C THR A 170 4.48 -0.80 -26.72
N LYS A 171 3.99 -1.86 -26.09
CA LYS A 171 2.61 -2.34 -26.28
C LYS A 171 1.58 -1.29 -25.85
N ALA A 172 1.79 -0.66 -24.70
CA ALA A 172 0.86 0.32 -24.12
C ALA A 172 0.79 1.64 -24.92
N THR A 173 1.89 2.04 -25.61
CA THR A 173 1.97 3.33 -26.32
C THR A 173 1.89 3.20 -27.83
N GLY A 174 2.12 2.01 -28.38
CA GLY A 174 2.27 1.78 -29.83
C GLY A 174 3.59 2.32 -30.41
N VAL A 175 4.50 2.83 -29.57
CA VAL A 175 5.79 3.41 -29.98
C VAL A 175 6.91 2.60 -29.35
N LYS A 176 7.87 2.12 -30.16
CA LYS A 176 9.01 1.34 -29.68
C LYS A 176 9.79 2.08 -28.59
N GLN A 177 10.00 1.40 -27.47
CA GLN A 177 10.82 1.85 -26.35
C GLN A 177 12.07 0.97 -26.24
N GLU A 178 13.16 1.54 -25.73
CA GLU A 178 14.44 0.84 -25.55
C GLU A 178 14.76 0.74 -24.06
N GLY A 179 15.13 -0.45 -23.60
CA GLY A 179 15.39 -0.73 -22.18
C GLY A 179 16.65 -0.05 -21.63
N GLU A 180 17.56 0.39 -22.50
CA GLU A 180 18.77 1.12 -22.14
C GLU A 180 18.47 2.54 -21.66
N ASP A 181 17.48 3.20 -22.26
CA ASP A 181 17.11 4.58 -21.92
C ASP A 181 16.06 4.62 -20.81
N ILE A 182 16.52 4.43 -19.56
CA ILE A 182 15.66 4.47 -18.38
C ILE A 182 14.97 5.83 -18.23
N GLN A 183 15.65 6.93 -18.54
CA GLN A 183 15.05 8.28 -18.43
C GLN A 183 13.88 8.44 -19.39
N ARG A 184 13.99 7.92 -20.60
CA ARG A 184 12.90 7.89 -21.57
C ARG A 184 11.73 7.05 -21.09
N LEU A 185 11.98 5.85 -20.52
CA LEU A 185 10.92 5.00 -19.95
C LEU A 185 10.16 5.72 -18.84
N VAL A 186 10.87 6.40 -17.92
CA VAL A 186 10.24 7.21 -16.87
C VAL A 186 9.42 8.36 -17.47
N LYS A 187 9.92 9.02 -18.51
CA LYS A 187 9.19 10.10 -19.20
C LYS A 187 7.92 9.58 -19.87
N VAL A 188 7.97 8.41 -20.49
CA VAL A 188 6.78 7.75 -21.09
C VAL A 188 5.74 7.47 -20.01
N ALA A 189 6.13 6.84 -18.91
CA ALA A 189 5.23 6.59 -17.77
C ALA A 189 4.60 7.89 -17.25
N ARG A 190 5.41 8.93 -17.04
CA ARG A 190 4.95 10.25 -16.61
C ARG A 190 3.87 10.85 -17.54
N VAL A 191 4.06 10.73 -18.86
CA VAL A 191 3.10 11.26 -19.85
C VAL A 191 1.79 10.46 -19.80
N GLN A 192 1.87 9.14 -19.72
CA GLN A 192 0.70 8.26 -19.66
C GLN A 192 -0.08 8.48 -18.35
N LEU A 193 0.60 8.47 -17.22
CA LEU A 193 -0.04 8.66 -15.91
C LEU A 193 -0.63 10.07 -15.74
N ARG A 194 0.01 11.12 -16.32
CA ARG A 194 -0.54 12.47 -16.27
C ARG A 194 -1.95 12.55 -16.83
N ARG A 195 -2.23 11.87 -17.94
CA ARG A 195 -3.56 11.84 -18.54
C ARG A 195 -4.57 11.17 -17.61
N LYS A 196 -4.16 10.09 -16.94
CA LYS A 196 -4.98 9.35 -15.99
C LYS A 196 -5.31 10.20 -14.76
N PHE A 197 -4.31 10.91 -14.21
CA PHE A 197 -4.54 11.85 -13.10
C PHE A 197 -5.56 12.94 -13.42
N ILE A 198 -5.48 13.53 -14.62
CA ILE A 198 -6.41 14.59 -15.04
C ILE A 198 -7.82 14.05 -15.27
N ALA A 199 -7.94 12.81 -15.74
CA ALA A 199 -9.23 12.17 -16.04
C ALA A 199 -9.87 11.46 -14.84
N GLY A 200 -9.19 11.40 -13.69
CA GLY A 200 -9.68 10.69 -12.51
C GLY A 200 -10.81 11.43 -11.80
N ASP A 201 -11.95 10.77 -11.65
CA ASP A 201 -13.10 11.27 -10.90
C ASP A 201 -12.99 11.02 -9.41
N MET A 202 -12.47 9.83 -9.04
CA MET A 202 -12.26 9.38 -7.67
C MET A 202 -10.81 9.01 -7.45
N GLY A 203 -10.25 9.46 -6.34
CA GLY A 203 -8.96 9.02 -5.84
C GLY A 203 -9.12 8.01 -4.70
N ILE A 204 -8.38 6.91 -4.74
CA ILE A 204 -8.32 5.96 -3.63
C ILE A 204 -6.89 5.90 -3.12
N SER A 205 -6.70 6.18 -1.84
CA SER A 205 -5.40 6.07 -1.18
C SER A 205 -5.42 5.06 -0.04
N GLY A 206 -4.27 4.47 0.25
CA GLY A 206 -4.01 3.81 1.51
C GLY A 206 -3.81 4.80 2.65
N CYS A 207 -3.56 4.26 3.84
CA CYS A 207 -3.29 5.02 5.04
C CYS A 207 -2.19 4.33 5.83
N ASN A 208 -1.18 5.08 6.25
CA ASN A 208 -0.15 4.57 7.15
C ASN A 208 -0.56 4.77 8.62
N PHE A 209 -1.26 5.88 8.92
CA PHE A 209 -1.75 6.17 10.26
C PHE A 209 -3.12 6.86 10.19
N ALA A 210 -4.03 6.47 11.09
CA ALA A 210 -5.28 7.14 11.37
C ALA A 210 -5.21 7.68 12.80
N ILE A 211 -5.15 9.00 12.98
CA ILE A 211 -4.89 9.65 14.26
C ILE A 211 -6.21 9.88 14.99
N ALA A 212 -6.41 9.23 16.13
CA ALA A 212 -7.66 9.33 16.89
C ALA A 212 -7.89 10.73 17.46
N GLU A 213 -6.85 11.38 17.95
CA GLU A 213 -6.89 12.71 18.56
C GLU A 213 -7.54 13.77 17.67
N ASN A 214 -7.26 13.74 16.37
CA ASN A 214 -7.70 14.81 15.46
C ASN A 214 -8.46 14.32 14.22
N GLY A 215 -8.64 13.02 14.03
CA GLY A 215 -9.36 12.44 12.89
C GLY A 215 -8.61 12.53 11.55
N ALA A 216 -7.31 12.82 11.57
CA ALA A 216 -6.51 12.90 10.35
C ALA A 216 -6.00 11.53 9.90
N ALA A 217 -5.91 11.31 8.58
CA ALA A 217 -5.15 10.22 8.00
C ALA A 217 -3.80 10.70 7.50
N VAL A 218 -2.82 9.81 7.61
CA VAL A 218 -1.45 10.12 7.19
C VAL A 218 -0.98 9.10 6.18
N THR A 219 -0.44 9.58 5.07
CA THR A 219 0.27 8.76 4.09
C THR A 219 1.75 9.12 4.07
N VAL A 220 2.59 8.09 3.98
CA VAL A 220 4.05 8.22 3.92
C VAL A 220 4.51 7.70 2.57
N THR A 221 5.11 8.58 1.76
CA THR A 221 5.51 8.24 0.39
C THR A 221 6.82 8.89 0.00
N ASN A 222 7.52 8.31 -0.97
CA ASN A 222 8.69 8.93 -1.61
C ASN A 222 8.33 9.57 -2.95
N GLU A 223 7.15 9.31 -3.49
CA GLU A 223 6.68 9.77 -4.79
C GLU A 223 5.52 10.76 -4.65
N GLY A 224 5.35 11.61 -5.65
CA GLY A 224 4.28 12.61 -5.66
C GLY A 224 2.91 12.07 -6.10
N ASN A 225 2.80 10.81 -6.53
CA ASN A 225 1.57 10.19 -7.04
C ASN A 225 0.44 10.20 -6.01
N ALA A 226 0.72 9.80 -4.76
CA ALA A 226 -0.29 9.78 -3.71
C ALA A 226 -0.88 11.17 -3.45
N ARG A 227 -0.06 12.23 -3.48
CA ARG A 227 -0.56 13.61 -3.33
C ARG A 227 -1.50 14.00 -4.45
N MET A 228 -1.21 13.61 -5.70
CA MET A 228 -2.10 13.86 -6.83
C MET A 228 -3.39 13.05 -6.74
N VAL A 229 -3.34 11.79 -6.30
CA VAL A 229 -4.52 10.96 -6.04
C VAL A 229 -5.43 11.58 -4.97
N THR A 230 -4.83 12.13 -3.91
CA THR A 230 -5.59 12.73 -2.80
C THR A 230 -6.10 14.14 -3.10
N THR A 231 -5.53 14.86 -4.08
CA THR A 231 -5.83 16.29 -4.31
C THR A 231 -6.58 16.59 -5.60
N LEU A 232 -6.35 15.87 -6.69
CA LEU A 232 -6.94 16.18 -8.00
C LEU A 232 -8.39 15.73 -8.14
N PRO A 233 -8.77 14.48 -7.79
CA PRO A 233 -10.15 14.02 -7.93
C PRO A 233 -11.11 14.78 -7.03
N ARG A 234 -12.36 14.92 -7.48
CA ARG A 234 -13.42 15.54 -6.69
C ARG A 234 -13.93 14.67 -5.53
N VAL A 235 -13.73 13.37 -5.63
CA VAL A 235 -14.02 12.39 -4.55
C VAL A 235 -12.73 11.74 -4.13
N HIS A 236 -12.47 11.67 -2.83
CA HIS A 236 -11.32 10.96 -2.29
C HIS A 236 -11.77 9.95 -1.24
N VAL A 237 -11.34 8.71 -1.41
CA VAL A 237 -11.58 7.61 -0.47
C VAL A 237 -10.24 7.17 0.13
N VAL A 238 -10.14 7.18 1.45
CA VAL A 238 -9.02 6.58 2.18
C VAL A 238 -9.44 5.18 2.63
N LEU A 239 -8.70 4.17 2.22
CA LEU A 239 -8.89 2.79 2.68
C LEU A 239 -7.81 2.44 3.69
N ALA A 240 -8.22 2.17 4.93
CA ALA A 240 -7.31 1.88 6.03
C ALA A 240 -7.75 0.63 6.81
N GLY A 241 -6.80 -0.18 7.23
CA GLY A 241 -7.04 -1.18 8.26
C GLY A 241 -7.20 -0.51 9.64
N LEU A 242 -7.98 -1.11 10.54
CA LEU A 242 -8.10 -0.62 11.92
C LEU A 242 -6.76 -0.66 12.67
N ASP A 243 -5.84 -1.52 12.25
CA ASP A 243 -4.47 -1.59 12.76
C ASP A 243 -3.65 -0.31 12.52
N LYS A 244 -4.13 0.60 11.65
CA LYS A 244 -3.49 1.90 11.39
C LYS A 244 -3.89 2.98 12.41
N LEU A 245 -4.84 2.69 13.30
CA LEU A 245 -5.19 3.61 14.38
C LEU A 245 -4.00 3.84 15.32
N VAL A 246 -3.80 5.10 15.66
CA VAL A 246 -2.84 5.58 16.65
C VAL A 246 -3.51 6.66 17.50
N PRO A 247 -3.14 6.79 18.78
CA PRO A 247 -3.82 7.76 19.67
C PRO A 247 -3.61 9.21 19.22
N ASP A 248 -2.37 9.58 18.87
CA ASP A 248 -1.95 10.98 18.73
C ASP A 248 -0.86 11.17 17.67
N LEU A 249 -0.47 12.42 17.47
CA LEU A 249 0.60 12.81 16.56
C LEU A 249 1.99 12.35 17.03
N GLU A 250 2.23 12.30 18.34
CA GLU A 250 3.52 11.86 18.89
C GLU A 250 3.80 10.40 18.53
N SER A 251 2.78 9.55 18.57
CA SER A 251 2.83 8.16 18.10
C SER A 251 3.24 8.05 16.63
N VAL A 252 2.70 8.93 15.77
CA VAL A 252 3.09 9.00 14.36
C VAL A 252 4.57 9.38 14.23
N MET A 253 5.01 10.39 14.96
CA MET A 253 6.41 10.87 14.90
C MET A 253 7.39 9.81 15.40
N THR A 254 7.00 9.02 16.39
CA THR A 254 7.81 7.89 16.90
C THR A 254 7.97 6.82 15.83
N VAL A 255 6.89 6.42 15.15
CA VAL A 255 6.97 5.42 14.07
C VAL A 255 7.74 5.95 12.86
N LEU A 256 7.63 7.23 12.53
CA LEU A 256 8.36 7.86 11.41
C LEU A 256 9.88 7.84 11.60
N GLN A 257 10.38 7.73 12.82
CA GLN A 257 11.82 7.55 13.05
C GLN A 257 12.33 6.19 12.57
N VAL A 258 11.47 5.17 12.52
CA VAL A 258 11.85 3.81 12.14
C VAL A 258 11.35 3.44 10.73
N LEU A 259 10.14 3.86 10.36
CA LEU A 259 9.48 3.43 9.13
C LEU A 259 10.32 3.65 7.86
N PRO A 260 10.81 4.87 7.52
CA PRO A 260 11.62 5.06 6.31
C PRO A 260 12.99 4.40 6.41
N ARG A 261 13.59 4.33 7.60
CA ARG A 261 14.86 3.64 7.84
C ARG A 261 14.73 2.15 7.53
N ASN A 262 13.64 1.56 7.96
CA ASN A 262 13.39 0.12 7.83
C ASN A 262 12.80 -0.26 6.46
N ALA A 263 11.99 0.60 5.83
CA ALA A 263 11.36 0.29 4.55
C ALA A 263 12.31 0.48 3.36
N THR A 264 13.06 1.57 3.34
CA THR A 264 13.85 2.01 2.18
C THR A 264 15.29 2.40 2.49
N GLY A 265 15.75 2.25 3.74
CA GLY A 265 17.07 2.67 4.17
C GLY A 265 17.30 4.19 4.12
N GLN A 266 16.26 4.97 4.34
CA GLN A 266 16.29 6.45 4.37
C GLN A 266 16.13 6.97 5.79
N ARG A 267 16.84 8.03 6.17
CA ARG A 267 16.64 8.68 7.48
C ARG A 267 15.25 9.29 7.61
N ILE A 268 14.75 9.87 6.53
CA ILE A 268 13.41 10.46 6.42
C ILE A 268 12.81 10.08 5.07
N THR A 269 11.48 10.06 4.99
CA THR A 269 10.74 9.94 3.74
C THR A 269 10.67 11.29 3.02
N SER A 270 10.38 11.28 1.72
CA SER A 270 10.22 12.51 0.93
C SER A 270 8.95 13.27 1.29
N TYR A 271 7.87 12.56 1.58
CA TYR A 271 6.58 13.16 1.88
C TYR A 271 5.89 12.44 3.03
N VAL A 272 5.39 13.24 3.97
CA VAL A 272 4.38 12.84 4.96
C VAL A 272 3.18 13.75 4.74
N THR A 273 2.08 13.20 4.29
CA THR A 273 0.88 13.97 3.96
C THR A 273 -0.19 13.70 4.98
N PHE A 274 -0.59 14.75 5.68
CA PHE A 274 -1.71 14.74 6.61
C PHE A 274 -2.97 15.19 5.87
N MET A 275 -4.04 14.40 6.01
CA MET A 275 -5.34 14.67 5.41
C MET A 275 -6.33 14.78 6.58
N ASP A 276 -6.79 15.97 6.88
CA ASP A 276 -7.57 16.26 8.07
C ASP A 276 -8.99 16.77 7.80
N GLY A 277 -9.50 16.53 6.60
CA GLY A 277 -10.88 16.89 6.26
C GLY A 277 -11.14 16.98 4.76
N ALA A 278 -12.37 17.34 4.43
CA ALA A 278 -12.76 17.68 3.07
C ALA A 278 -12.22 19.07 2.73
N GLY A 279 -11.10 19.13 2.02
CA GLY A 279 -10.51 20.40 1.60
C GLY A 279 -11.41 21.14 0.62
N GLU A 280 -11.47 22.46 0.71
CA GLU A 280 -12.04 23.28 -0.34
C GLU A 280 -11.09 23.33 -1.53
N CYS A 281 -11.58 23.05 -2.73
CA CYS A 281 -10.79 23.23 -3.94
C CYS A 281 -10.84 24.72 -4.29
N GLY A 282 -9.72 25.43 -4.10
CA GLY A 282 -9.61 26.89 -4.04
C GLY A 282 -9.94 27.69 -5.31
N ALA A 283 -10.71 27.17 -6.26
CA ALA A 283 -11.12 27.93 -7.46
C ALA A 283 -12.64 27.93 -7.72
N ASN A 284 -13.40 27.10 -7.02
CA ASN A 284 -14.85 27.07 -7.19
C ASN A 284 -15.53 26.62 -5.89
N PRO A 285 -16.30 27.50 -5.20
CA PRO A 285 -17.00 27.16 -3.96
C PRO A 285 -18.04 26.04 -4.12
N ASP A 286 -18.46 25.74 -5.34
CA ASP A 286 -19.38 24.63 -5.63
C ASP A 286 -18.66 23.26 -5.77
N ASN A 287 -17.33 23.26 -5.77
CA ASN A 287 -16.51 22.06 -5.90
C ASN A 287 -15.96 21.60 -4.55
N ARG A 288 -16.83 21.40 -3.55
CA ARG A 288 -16.46 20.77 -2.28
C ARG A 288 -16.02 19.33 -2.54
N LYS A 289 -14.79 19.01 -2.15
CA LYS A 289 -14.34 17.63 -2.14
C LYS A 289 -15.17 16.82 -1.15
N SER A 290 -15.80 15.78 -1.61
CA SER A 290 -16.32 14.76 -0.71
C SER A 290 -15.19 13.81 -0.33
N SER A 291 -14.81 13.79 0.94
CA SER A 291 -13.84 12.83 1.48
C SER A 291 -14.60 11.77 2.24
N SER A 292 -14.44 10.53 1.84
CA SER A 292 -15.01 9.37 2.52
C SER A 292 -13.88 8.47 3.02
N TRP A 293 -14.02 7.99 4.23
CA TRP A 293 -13.07 7.08 4.85
C TRP A 293 -13.73 5.73 5.02
N THR A 294 -13.13 4.72 4.44
CA THR A 294 -13.60 3.35 4.64
C THR A 294 -12.54 2.59 5.41
N THR A 295 -12.88 2.19 6.64
CA THR A 295 -12.04 1.30 7.43
C THR A 295 -12.53 -0.12 7.21
N ALA A 296 -11.71 -0.96 6.61
CA ALA A 296 -11.95 -2.40 6.59
C ALA A 296 -11.46 -2.99 7.92
N ALA A 297 -12.40 -3.46 8.75
CA ALA A 297 -12.07 -4.29 9.88
C ALA A 297 -12.15 -5.73 9.40
N ALA A 298 -11.01 -6.38 9.21
CA ALA A 298 -11.01 -7.81 9.26
C ALA A 298 -11.22 -8.25 10.72
N PRO A 299 -12.06 -9.26 11.00
CA PRO A 299 -12.18 -9.79 12.34
C PRO A 299 -10.84 -10.39 12.77
N SER A 300 -10.13 -9.70 13.65
CA SER A 300 -8.88 -10.21 14.20
C SER A 300 -9.19 -11.26 15.27
N PRO A 301 -8.83 -12.53 15.08
CA PRO A 301 -8.60 -13.40 16.21
C PRO A 301 -7.39 -12.84 16.96
N ARG A 302 -7.45 -12.71 18.27
CA ARG A 302 -6.44 -12.16 19.19
C ARG A 302 -5.01 -12.49 18.75
N ILE A 303 -4.39 -11.64 17.95
CA ILE A 303 -3.01 -11.80 17.51
C ILE A 303 -2.16 -11.02 18.51
N ARG A 304 -1.31 -11.73 19.25
CA ARG A 304 -0.21 -11.11 20.02
C ARG A 304 0.82 -10.59 19.03
N PHE A 305 0.73 -9.32 18.69
CA PHE A 305 1.58 -8.64 17.70
C PHE A 305 3.06 -8.67 18.07
N SER A 306 3.38 -8.61 19.39
CA SER A 306 4.74 -8.52 19.93
C SER A 306 5.65 -9.69 19.57
N ARG A 307 5.16 -10.93 19.57
CA ARG A 307 6.00 -12.11 19.26
C ARG A 307 6.30 -12.29 17.79
N ARG A 308 5.45 -11.81 16.87
CA ARG A 308 5.64 -11.99 15.42
C ARG A 308 6.47 -10.88 14.79
N PHE A 309 6.37 -9.65 15.28
CA PHE A 309 7.28 -8.58 14.86
C PHE A 309 8.72 -8.89 15.29
N SER A 310 8.90 -9.41 16.50
CA SER A 310 10.20 -9.97 16.96
C SER A 310 10.65 -11.16 16.12
N ALA A 311 9.74 -12.03 15.67
CA ALA A 311 10.06 -13.16 14.79
C ALA A 311 10.44 -12.71 13.37
N ALA A 312 9.80 -11.68 12.80
CA ALA A 312 10.19 -11.08 11.53
C ALA A 312 11.57 -10.37 11.64
N CYS A 313 11.84 -9.69 12.75
CA CYS A 313 13.14 -9.10 13.05
C CYS A 313 14.20 -10.17 13.35
N ALA A 314 13.83 -11.28 14.00
CA ALA A 314 14.73 -12.42 14.26
C ALA A 314 14.99 -13.23 12.97
N ALA A 315 13.99 -13.41 12.09
CA ALA A 315 14.18 -14.00 10.77
C ALA A 315 15.11 -13.14 9.90
N ALA A 316 15.13 -11.81 10.09
CA ALA A 316 16.12 -10.93 9.48
C ALA A 316 17.55 -11.19 10.00
N ARG A 317 17.76 -11.91 11.10
CA ARG A 317 19.07 -12.32 11.64
C ARG A 317 19.50 -13.75 11.30
N ALA A 318 18.65 -14.56 10.61
CA ALA A 318 18.97 -15.93 10.24
C ALA A 318 19.96 -16.04 9.06
N PRO A 319 20.75 -17.13 8.89
CA PRO A 319 21.73 -17.26 7.81
C PRO A 319 21.12 -17.19 6.41
N THR A 320 21.90 -16.72 5.44
CA THR A 320 21.48 -16.26 4.11
C THR A 320 20.66 -17.26 3.27
N SER A 321 20.89 -18.55 3.44
CA SER A 321 20.23 -19.62 2.66
C SER A 321 18.78 -19.93 3.05
N ALA A 322 18.40 -19.60 4.29
CA ALA A 322 17.04 -19.82 4.79
C ALA A 322 16.11 -18.60 4.62
N ARG A 323 16.66 -17.45 4.27
CA ARG A 323 15.95 -16.15 4.32
C ARG A 323 15.21 -15.78 3.05
N SER A 324 15.75 -16.11 1.87
CA SER A 324 15.11 -15.82 0.60
C SER A 324 13.82 -16.65 0.43
N SER A 325 13.82 -17.89 0.89
CA SER A 325 12.65 -18.77 0.83
C SER A 325 11.54 -18.39 1.83
N VAL A 326 11.92 -17.95 3.05
CA VAL A 326 10.94 -17.54 4.08
C VAL A 326 10.30 -16.21 3.72
N TRP A 327 11.05 -15.25 3.19
CA TRP A 327 10.55 -13.94 2.76
C TRP A 327 9.62 -14.04 1.55
N TRP A 328 9.99 -14.87 0.60
CA TRP A 328 9.20 -15.11 -0.60
C TRP A 328 7.91 -15.90 -0.31
N ALA A 329 7.99 -16.90 0.54
CA ALA A 329 6.83 -17.64 1.03
C ALA A 329 5.86 -16.73 1.81
N ALA A 330 6.36 -15.81 2.63
CA ALA A 330 5.53 -14.86 3.36
C ALA A 330 4.81 -13.86 2.43
N THR A 331 5.46 -13.40 1.37
CA THR A 331 4.88 -12.42 0.42
C THR A 331 3.81 -13.07 -0.49
N ARG A 332 4.06 -14.29 -0.97
CA ARG A 332 3.06 -15.05 -1.74
C ARG A 332 1.96 -15.65 -0.85
N TRP A 333 2.28 -15.96 0.39
CA TRP A 333 1.30 -16.45 1.35
C TRP A 333 0.28 -15.37 1.72
N ALA A 334 0.71 -14.11 1.85
CA ALA A 334 -0.20 -12.98 2.03
C ALA A 334 -1.12 -12.73 0.82
N THR A 335 -0.69 -13.07 -0.40
CA THR A 335 -1.49 -12.90 -1.63
C THR A 335 -2.35 -14.11 -2.01
N SER A 336 -2.10 -15.30 -1.42
CA SER A 336 -2.81 -16.53 -1.78
C SER A 336 -3.90 -16.96 -0.80
N ILE A 337 -4.04 -16.28 0.35
CA ILE A 337 -5.08 -16.60 1.32
C ILE A 337 -6.30 -15.71 1.09
N SER A 338 -7.12 -16.11 0.14
CA SER A 338 -8.52 -15.72 0.05
C SER A 338 -9.38 -16.62 0.96
N ALA A 339 -8.99 -16.79 2.22
CA ALA A 339 -9.81 -17.45 3.23
C ALA A 339 -9.97 -16.54 4.44
N PRO A 340 -11.18 -16.42 5.02
CA PRO A 340 -11.53 -15.36 5.97
C PRO A 340 -10.96 -15.52 7.38
N SER A 341 -9.81 -16.11 7.58
CA SER A 341 -9.34 -16.45 8.92
C SER A 341 -7.85 -16.31 9.22
N VAL A 342 -7.04 -15.65 8.39
CA VAL A 342 -5.65 -15.38 8.78
C VAL A 342 -5.25 -13.95 8.44
N LEU A 343 -5.24 -13.12 9.45
CA LEU A 343 -4.70 -11.77 9.47
C LEU A 343 -3.27 -11.76 10.00
N PHE A 344 -2.44 -11.08 9.27
CA PHE A 344 -1.13 -10.64 9.75
C PHE A 344 -1.21 -9.23 10.30
#